data_3a82a86c3bddc8237db494e155a27439
#
_entry.id   3a82a86c3bddc8237db494e155a27439
#
_cell.length_a   1.000
_cell.length_b   1.000
_cell.length_c   1.000
_cell.angle_alpha   90.00
_cell.angle_beta   90.00
_cell.angle_gamma   90.00
#
_symmetry.space_group_name_H-M   'P 1'
#
loop_
_entity.id
_entity.type
_entity.pdbx_description
1 polymer ?
#
loop_
_entity_poly.entity_id
_entity_poly.type
_entity_poly.pdbx_seq_one_letter_code
_entity_poly.pdbx_strand_id
1 'polypeptide(L)'
;VKPQFPFEWLSIRKRGGRAILNYKHWYPENVEVATHCDEFETKIEHPDQLGKIFSALDFKHLITVEKQREVYICNGEFEVALDVVKELGHFIEIEAIKDFGSVEATREKLFEFANDLGIDVSKTDKRGYPFLLMEKKGLIKQD
;
A
#
# COMPACT_ATOMS: atom_id res chain seq x y z
N VAL A 1 24.69 -3.01 -2.58
CA VAL A 1 24.17 -2.15 -1.49
C VAL A 1 22.66 -2.15 -1.60
N LYS A 2 21.95 -2.50 -0.51
CA LYS A 2 20.48 -2.40 -0.49
C LYS A 2 20.11 -0.93 -0.42
N PRO A 3 19.07 -0.48 -1.16
CA PRO A 3 18.57 0.88 -1.03
C PRO A 3 18.04 1.11 0.40
N GLN A 4 18.19 2.34 0.91
CA GLN A 4 17.65 2.71 2.21
C GLN A 4 16.11 2.66 2.20
N PHE A 5 15.51 3.12 1.09
CA PHE A 5 14.08 3.04 0.86
C PHE A 5 13.81 2.10 -0.31
N PRO A 6 13.11 0.97 -0.08
CA PRO A 6 12.72 0.07 -1.15
C PRO A 6 11.79 0.79 -2.14
N PHE A 7 12.08 0.69 -3.42
CA PHE A 7 11.30 1.30 -4.48
C PHE A 7 10.66 0.28 -5.44
N GLU A 8 11.05 -0.98 -5.34
CA GLU A 8 10.44 -2.08 -6.09
C GLU A 8 9.74 -3.04 -5.13
N TRP A 9 8.53 -3.41 -5.48
CA TRP A 9 7.72 -4.35 -4.71
C TRP A 9 7.09 -5.39 -5.62
N LEU A 10 7.40 -6.66 -5.36
CA LEU A 10 6.74 -7.80 -6.00
C LEU A 10 5.91 -8.53 -4.95
N SER A 11 4.63 -8.69 -5.20
CA SER A 11 3.72 -9.32 -4.25
C SER A 11 2.72 -10.25 -4.90
N ILE A 12 2.36 -11.31 -4.19
CA ILE A 12 1.20 -12.13 -4.47
C ILE A 12 0.08 -11.68 -3.52
N ARG A 13 -1.00 -11.15 -4.08
CA ARG A 13 -2.17 -10.71 -3.32
C ARG A 13 -3.27 -11.75 -3.43
N LYS A 14 -3.80 -12.19 -2.28
CA LYS A 14 -4.94 -13.12 -2.22
C LYS A 14 -6.14 -12.41 -1.59
N ARG A 15 -7.29 -12.41 -2.26
CA ARG A 15 -8.54 -11.84 -1.76
C ARG A 15 -9.73 -12.56 -2.33
N GLY A 16 -10.63 -13.09 -1.46
CA GLY A 16 -11.90 -13.69 -1.88
C GLY A 16 -11.75 -14.82 -2.89
N GLY A 17 -10.77 -15.72 -2.74
CA GLY A 17 -10.49 -16.82 -3.66
C GLY A 17 -9.80 -16.42 -4.96
N ARG A 18 -9.45 -15.15 -5.12
CA ARG A 18 -8.68 -14.61 -6.26
C ARG A 18 -7.25 -14.34 -5.85
N ALA A 19 -6.33 -14.55 -6.79
CA ALA A 19 -4.93 -14.19 -6.60
C ALA A 19 -4.43 -13.33 -7.77
N ILE A 20 -3.59 -12.36 -7.45
CA ILE A 20 -3.00 -11.41 -8.39
C ILE A 20 -1.51 -11.33 -8.09
N LEU A 21 -0.70 -11.41 -9.15
CA LEU A 21 0.69 -10.96 -9.09
C LEU A 21 0.71 -9.47 -9.35
N ASN A 22 1.32 -8.74 -8.45
CA ASN A 22 1.45 -7.29 -8.53
C ASN A 22 2.91 -6.88 -8.41
N TYR A 23 3.36 -6.05 -9.33
CA TYR A 23 4.65 -5.40 -9.28
C TYR A 23 4.46 -3.90 -9.26
N LYS A 24 5.18 -3.22 -8.38
CA LYS A 24 5.23 -1.76 -8.31
C LYS A 24 6.66 -1.28 -8.37
N HIS A 25 6.88 -0.21 -9.13
CA HIS A 25 8.14 0.53 -9.15
C HIS A 25 7.86 2.00 -8.85
N TRP A 26 8.37 2.47 -7.73
CA TRP A 26 8.14 3.82 -7.22
C TRP A 26 9.22 4.79 -7.67
N TYR A 27 8.82 5.99 -8.01
CA TYR A 27 9.70 7.07 -8.47
C TYR A 27 9.52 8.36 -7.65
N PRO A 28 10.60 9.14 -7.43
CA PRO A 28 12.00 8.78 -7.66
C PRO A 28 12.43 7.56 -6.84
N GLU A 29 13.45 6.85 -7.32
CA GLU A 29 13.98 5.69 -6.60
C GLU A 29 14.71 6.10 -5.32
N ASN A 30 14.67 5.22 -4.31
CA ASN A 30 15.40 5.37 -3.04
C ASN A 30 15.12 6.69 -2.30
N VAL A 31 13.89 7.15 -2.31
CA VAL A 31 13.42 8.31 -1.53
C VAL A 31 12.38 7.87 -0.50
N GLU A 32 12.27 8.61 0.60
CA GLU A 32 11.28 8.32 1.65
C GLU A 32 9.84 8.46 1.13
N VAL A 33 9.58 9.48 0.31
CA VAL A 33 8.26 9.75 -0.25
C VAL A 33 8.34 9.84 -1.76
N ALA A 34 7.89 8.78 -2.42
CA ALA A 34 7.75 8.74 -3.88
C ALA A 34 6.52 9.55 -4.34
N THR A 35 6.56 10.02 -5.57
CA THR A 35 5.50 10.85 -6.18
C THR A 35 4.57 10.06 -7.07
N HIS A 36 5.06 8.99 -7.71
CA HIS A 36 4.29 8.14 -8.63
C HIS A 36 4.89 6.73 -8.69
N CYS A 37 4.12 5.78 -9.23
CA CYS A 37 4.63 4.44 -9.47
C CYS A 37 4.11 3.87 -10.79
N ASP A 38 4.91 3.01 -11.39
CA ASP A 38 4.47 2.06 -12.39
C ASP A 38 3.92 0.82 -11.70
N GLU A 39 2.73 0.38 -12.09
CA GLU A 39 2.08 -0.78 -11.50
C GLU A 39 1.65 -1.75 -12.59
N PHE A 40 2.07 -3.00 -12.46
CA PHE A 40 1.69 -4.09 -13.36
C PHE A 40 1.01 -5.19 -12.57
N GLU A 41 -0.17 -5.60 -13.04
CA GLU A 41 -0.96 -6.65 -12.39
C GLU A 41 -1.37 -7.73 -13.38
N THR A 42 -1.35 -8.96 -12.92
CA THR A 42 -1.92 -10.09 -13.66
C THR A 42 -2.56 -11.10 -12.70
N LYS A 43 -3.64 -11.73 -13.17
CA LYS A 43 -4.29 -12.79 -12.40
C LYS A 43 -3.41 -14.03 -12.34
N ILE A 44 -3.44 -14.70 -11.20
CA ILE A 44 -2.73 -15.96 -10.96
C ILE A 44 -3.75 -17.04 -10.70
N GLU A 45 -3.66 -18.12 -11.47
CA GLU A 45 -4.51 -19.30 -11.27
C GLU A 45 -4.02 -20.16 -10.10
N HIS A 46 -2.70 -20.33 -9.97
CA HIS A 46 -2.06 -21.18 -8.97
C HIS A 46 -1.00 -20.41 -8.17
N PRO A 47 -1.42 -19.59 -7.17
CA PRO A 47 -0.48 -18.73 -6.43
C PRO A 47 0.58 -19.50 -5.64
N ASP A 48 0.25 -20.70 -5.13
CA ASP A 48 1.22 -21.51 -4.38
C ASP A 48 2.31 -22.08 -5.30
N GLN A 49 1.98 -22.44 -6.55
CA GLN A 49 2.97 -22.85 -7.54
C GLN A 49 3.88 -21.69 -7.94
N LEU A 50 3.31 -20.50 -8.12
CA LEU A 50 4.09 -19.29 -8.40
C LEU A 50 5.07 -18.99 -7.26
N GLY A 51 4.65 -19.12 -6.00
CA GLY A 51 5.54 -18.99 -4.84
C GLY A 51 6.72 -19.97 -4.87
N LYS A 52 6.49 -21.22 -5.29
CA LYS A 52 7.55 -22.21 -5.47
C LYS A 52 8.50 -21.84 -6.61
N ILE A 53 7.97 -21.31 -7.71
CA ILE A 53 8.79 -20.80 -8.84
C ILE A 53 9.69 -19.67 -8.36
N PHE A 54 9.14 -18.70 -7.63
CA PHE A 54 9.95 -17.61 -7.06
C PHE A 54 11.05 -18.13 -6.14
N SER A 55 10.75 -19.10 -5.28
CA SER A 55 11.77 -19.73 -4.43
C SER A 55 12.86 -20.43 -5.23
N ALA A 56 12.48 -21.13 -6.32
CA ALA A 56 13.45 -21.79 -7.21
C ALA A 56 14.34 -20.79 -7.98
N LEU A 57 13.86 -19.56 -8.19
CA LEU A 57 14.59 -18.44 -8.78
C LEU A 57 15.34 -17.59 -7.74
N ASP A 58 15.51 -18.10 -6.52
CA ASP A 58 16.20 -17.42 -5.40
C ASP A 58 15.52 -16.15 -4.88
N PHE A 59 14.26 -15.87 -5.23
CA PHE A 59 13.49 -14.85 -4.54
C PHE A 59 13.21 -15.31 -3.10
N LYS A 60 13.41 -14.42 -2.15
CA LYS A 60 13.11 -14.68 -0.74
C LYS A 60 11.81 -14.01 -0.35
N HIS A 61 10.94 -14.77 0.33
CA HIS A 61 9.78 -14.18 0.96
C HIS A 61 10.23 -13.19 2.04
N LEU A 62 9.79 -11.95 1.93
CA LEU A 62 10.22 -10.88 2.82
C LEU A 62 9.21 -10.65 3.95
N ILE A 63 7.95 -10.42 3.60
CA ILE A 63 6.90 -10.07 4.55
C ILE A 63 5.52 -10.50 4.03
N THR A 64 4.60 -10.81 4.92
CA THR A 64 3.18 -11.01 4.61
C THR A 64 2.36 -9.96 5.34
N VAL A 65 1.52 -9.22 4.61
CA VAL A 65 0.53 -8.30 5.16
C VAL A 65 -0.82 -9.00 5.15
N GLU A 66 -1.36 -9.25 6.35
CA GLU A 66 -2.72 -9.76 6.52
C GLU A 66 -3.60 -8.63 7.02
N LYS A 67 -4.70 -8.34 6.32
CA LYS A 67 -5.64 -7.31 6.72
C LYS A 67 -7.08 -7.67 6.41
N GLN A 68 -7.98 -7.12 7.23
CA GLN A 68 -9.40 -7.05 6.95
C GLN A 68 -9.72 -5.61 6.55
N ARG A 69 -10.45 -5.44 5.45
CA ARG A 69 -10.79 -4.12 4.90
C ARG A 69 -12.29 -3.99 4.69
N GLU A 70 -12.85 -2.90 5.17
CA GLU A 70 -14.17 -2.42 4.82
C GLU A 70 -14.03 -1.16 3.98
N VAL A 71 -14.82 -1.05 2.90
CA VAL A 71 -14.72 0.05 1.94
C VAL A 71 -16.07 0.78 1.87
N TYR A 72 -16.01 2.09 1.94
CA TYR A 72 -17.15 2.99 1.84
C TYR A 72 -16.92 4.02 0.74
N ILE A 73 -17.95 4.26 -0.06
CA ILE A 73 -17.96 5.36 -1.03
C ILE A 73 -18.72 6.53 -0.44
N CYS A 74 -18.06 7.65 -0.29
CA CYS A 74 -18.61 8.86 0.28
C CYS A 74 -18.87 9.91 -0.81
N ASN A 75 -20.13 10.30 -0.96
CA ASN A 75 -20.61 11.32 -1.91
C ASN A 75 -20.22 11.08 -3.39
N GLY A 76 -19.79 9.87 -3.76
CA GLY A 76 -19.24 9.58 -5.09
C GLY A 76 -17.91 10.28 -5.38
N GLU A 77 -17.26 10.85 -4.37
CA GLU A 77 -16.03 11.63 -4.49
C GLU A 77 -14.83 10.97 -3.82
N PHE A 78 -15.09 10.21 -2.74
CA PHE A 78 -14.02 9.60 -1.94
C PHE A 78 -14.33 8.13 -1.66
N GLU A 79 -13.29 7.33 -1.71
CA GLU A 79 -13.27 5.99 -1.15
C GLU A 79 -12.59 6.03 0.22
N VAL A 80 -13.25 5.49 1.23
CA VAL A 80 -12.72 5.35 2.58
C VAL A 80 -12.58 3.87 2.89
N ALA A 81 -11.36 3.41 3.12
CA ALA A 81 -11.05 2.06 3.54
C ALA A 81 -10.69 2.03 5.03
N LEU A 82 -11.42 1.22 5.78
CA LEU A 82 -11.12 0.91 7.18
C LEU A 82 -10.38 -0.42 7.23
N ASP A 83 -9.13 -0.39 7.68
CA ASP A 83 -8.27 -1.56 7.73
C ASP A 83 -7.97 -1.99 9.17
N VAL A 84 -8.09 -3.28 9.42
CA VAL A 84 -7.49 -3.92 10.58
C VAL A 84 -6.32 -4.75 10.08
N VAL A 85 -5.10 -4.29 10.32
CA VAL A 85 -3.87 -4.92 9.85
C VAL A 85 -3.24 -5.71 10.99
N LYS A 86 -3.05 -6.99 10.75
CA LYS A 86 -2.44 -7.89 11.74
C LYS A 86 -1.07 -7.37 12.17
N GLU A 87 -0.83 -7.33 13.47
CA GLU A 87 0.38 -6.81 14.11
C GLU A 87 0.57 -5.27 14.05
N LEU A 88 -0.19 -4.53 13.24
CA LEU A 88 -0.11 -3.07 13.17
C LEU A 88 -1.30 -2.35 13.82
N GLY A 89 -2.52 -2.91 13.73
CA GLY A 89 -3.71 -2.31 14.29
C GLY A 89 -4.64 -1.70 13.25
N HIS A 90 -5.30 -0.60 13.61
CA HIS A 90 -6.37 0.02 12.83
C HIS A 90 -5.85 1.19 12.02
N PHE A 91 -6.27 1.27 10.77
CA PHE A 91 -5.91 2.33 9.83
C PHE A 91 -7.12 2.79 9.03
N ILE A 92 -7.05 4.02 8.55
CA ILE A 92 -7.97 4.59 7.58
C ILE A 92 -7.16 5.03 6.38
N GLU A 93 -7.54 4.57 5.19
CA GLU A 93 -7.04 5.09 3.92
C GLU A 93 -8.18 5.87 3.24
N ILE A 94 -7.88 7.05 2.72
CA ILE A 94 -8.83 7.87 1.98
C ILE A 94 -8.24 8.16 0.62
N GLU A 95 -8.97 7.83 -0.43
CA GLU A 95 -8.60 8.09 -1.81
C GLU A 95 -9.66 8.95 -2.50
N ALA A 96 -9.24 9.89 -3.31
CA ALA A 96 -10.14 10.62 -4.18
C ALA A 96 -10.45 9.76 -5.42
N ILE A 97 -11.73 9.51 -5.67
CA ILE A 97 -12.20 8.77 -6.86
C ILE A 97 -12.77 9.73 -7.92
N LYS A 98 -12.95 11.01 -7.56
CA LYS A 98 -13.34 12.09 -8.45
C LYS A 98 -12.11 12.90 -8.86
N ASP A 99 -12.09 13.31 -10.11
CA ASP A 99 -11.12 14.30 -10.59
C ASP A 99 -11.52 15.70 -10.12
N PHE A 100 -10.68 16.34 -9.33
CA PHE A 100 -10.86 17.72 -8.85
C PHE A 100 -10.06 18.75 -9.69
N GLY A 101 -9.52 18.33 -10.83
CA GLY A 101 -8.87 19.20 -11.82
C GLY A 101 -7.36 19.36 -11.66
N SER A 102 -6.80 19.20 -10.47
CA SER A 102 -5.36 19.22 -10.23
C SER A 102 -4.98 18.38 -9.01
N VAL A 103 -3.69 18.07 -8.90
CA VAL A 103 -3.15 17.34 -7.73
C VAL A 103 -3.32 18.15 -6.45
N GLU A 104 -3.08 19.46 -6.52
CA GLU A 104 -3.22 20.39 -5.39
C GLU A 104 -4.67 20.47 -4.92
N ALA A 105 -5.63 20.66 -5.85
CA ALA A 105 -7.06 20.72 -5.53
C ALA A 105 -7.55 19.38 -4.93
N THR A 106 -7.10 18.26 -5.48
CA THR A 106 -7.42 16.93 -4.95
C THR A 106 -6.89 16.75 -3.53
N ARG A 107 -5.66 17.19 -3.27
CA ARG A 107 -5.05 17.14 -1.94
C ARG A 107 -5.80 17.99 -0.93
N GLU A 108 -6.17 19.22 -1.29
CA GLU A 108 -6.96 20.11 -0.43
C GLU A 108 -8.31 19.46 -0.07
N LYS A 109 -9.01 18.92 -1.05
CA LYS A 109 -10.28 18.21 -0.84
C LYS A 109 -10.16 16.98 0.06
N LEU A 110 -9.07 16.21 -0.08
CA LEU A 110 -8.80 15.08 0.81
C LEU A 110 -8.58 15.53 2.26
N PHE A 111 -7.84 16.62 2.48
CA PHE A 111 -7.60 17.15 3.82
C PHE A 111 -8.88 17.75 4.44
N GLU A 112 -9.68 18.50 3.66
CA GLU A 112 -10.98 18.99 4.12
C GLU A 112 -11.87 17.83 4.56
N PHE A 113 -12.01 16.81 3.72
CA PHE A 113 -12.84 15.63 3.99
C PHE A 113 -12.34 14.86 5.23
N ALA A 114 -11.04 14.66 5.36
CA ALA A 114 -10.46 13.99 6.54
C ALA A 114 -10.73 14.79 7.83
N ASN A 115 -10.60 16.11 7.79
CA ASN A 115 -10.92 16.98 8.93
C ASN A 115 -12.40 16.91 9.29
N ASP A 116 -13.32 16.89 8.31
CA ASP A 116 -14.75 16.76 8.53
C ASP A 116 -15.11 15.43 9.19
N LEU A 117 -14.35 14.37 8.92
CA LEU A 117 -14.46 13.08 9.61
C LEU A 117 -13.83 13.07 11.02
N GLY A 118 -13.20 14.16 11.44
CA GLY A 118 -12.49 14.24 12.73
C GLY A 118 -11.16 13.50 12.77
N ILE A 119 -10.55 13.23 11.60
CA ILE A 119 -9.27 12.54 11.50
C ILE A 119 -8.14 13.54 11.73
N ASP A 120 -7.20 13.18 12.60
CA ASP A 120 -5.98 13.94 12.83
C ASP A 120 -4.98 13.71 11.68
N VAL A 121 -5.01 14.60 10.70
CA VAL A 121 -4.16 14.52 9.51
C VAL A 121 -2.66 14.69 9.81
N SER A 122 -2.30 15.21 10.99
CA SER A 122 -0.90 15.30 11.40
C SER A 122 -0.24 13.94 11.63
N LYS A 123 -1.05 12.89 11.83
CA LYS A 123 -0.62 11.50 12.02
C LYS A 123 -0.63 10.68 10.74
N THR A 124 -0.72 11.33 9.58
CA THR A 124 -0.68 10.64 8.29
C THR A 124 0.65 9.95 8.08
N ASP A 125 0.60 8.65 7.78
CA ASP A 125 1.76 7.87 7.38
C ASP A 125 1.64 7.47 5.90
N LYS A 126 2.64 7.81 5.10
CA LYS A 126 2.64 7.56 3.65
C LYS A 126 3.44 6.31 3.25
N ARG A 127 4.03 5.62 4.22
CA ARG A 127 5.00 4.55 3.96
C ARG A 127 4.39 3.21 3.55
N GLY A 128 3.13 2.99 3.81
CA GLY A 128 2.44 1.73 3.50
C GLY A 128 2.71 0.60 4.49
N TYR A 129 1.79 -0.39 4.54
CA TYR A 129 1.82 -1.47 5.53
C TYR A 129 3.05 -2.39 5.45
N PRO A 130 3.55 -2.77 4.25
CA PRO A 130 4.76 -3.59 4.17
C PRO A 130 5.96 -2.94 4.86
N PHE A 131 6.15 -1.64 4.64
CA PHE A 131 7.23 -0.88 5.27
C PHE A 131 7.07 -0.84 6.79
N LEU A 132 5.87 -0.51 7.28
CA LEU A 132 5.57 -0.45 8.72
C LEU A 132 5.78 -1.79 9.42
N LEU A 133 5.40 -2.90 8.76
CA LEU A 133 5.65 -4.25 9.30
C LEU A 133 7.13 -4.60 9.32
N MET A 134 7.87 -4.25 8.27
CA MET A 134 9.32 -4.51 8.22
C MET A 134 10.06 -3.71 9.30
N GLU A 135 9.68 -2.45 9.50
CA GLU A 135 10.20 -1.60 10.57
C GLU A 135 9.92 -2.22 11.95
N LYS A 136 8.67 -2.61 12.21
CA LYS A 136 8.28 -3.27 13.47
C LYS A 136 9.03 -4.57 13.73
N LYS A 137 9.36 -5.32 12.68
CA LYS A 137 10.11 -6.59 12.77
C LYS A 137 11.62 -6.40 12.76
N GLY A 138 12.12 -5.16 12.69
CA GLY A 138 13.54 -4.84 12.66
C GLY A 138 14.25 -5.29 11.38
N LEU A 139 13.53 -5.49 10.29
CA LEU A 139 14.08 -5.85 8.98
C LEU A 139 14.66 -4.66 8.23
N ILE A 140 14.21 -3.46 8.58
CA ILE A 140 14.75 -2.16 8.16
C ILE A 140 15.01 -1.33 9.40
N LYS A 141 16.06 -0.50 9.37
CA LYS A 141 16.39 0.40 10.47
C LYS A 141 15.66 1.72 10.28
N GLN A 142 15.17 2.28 11.39
CA GLN A 142 14.94 3.72 11.50
C GLN A 142 16.32 4.39 11.65
N ASP A 143 16.60 5.38 10.82
CA ASP A 143 17.68 6.33 11.09
C ASP A 143 17.17 7.46 11.99
#